data_5b36bfba8183ad8ef0859627f1c6bc64
#
_entry.id   5b36bfba8183ad8ef0859627f1c6bc64
#
_cell.length_a   1.000
_cell.length_b   1.000
_cell.length_c   1.000
_cell.angle_alpha   90.00
_cell.angle_beta   90.00
_cell.angle_gamma   90.00
#
_symmetry.space_group_name_H-M   'P 1'
#
loop_
_entity.id
_entity.type
_entity.pdbx_description
1 polymer ?
#
loop_
_entity_poly.entity_id
_entity_poly.type
_entity_poly.pdbx_seq_one_letter_code
_entity_poly.pdbx_strand_id
1 'polypeptide(L)'
;NDTFMIGDLTVKVMPTPGHTPACICYLINDTVFVGDTIFLPHLGTARADFPGGSSEMLYNSIQKLLSLPDETIMYVCHDYPEQGCEPACKATVCEQKNSNIMIGQSIDKETYMKKRNARDKSLAVPKLLLPSIQVNIQAGELMKDTSGQAYLKIPLNKL
;
A
#
# COMPACT_ATOMS: atom_id res chain seq x y z
N ASN A 1 -7.85 -16.83 6.74
CA ASN A 1 -8.60 -15.59 6.53
C ASN A 1 -9.27 -15.25 7.85
N ASP A 2 -8.64 -14.36 8.59
CA ASP A 2 -9.15 -13.93 9.87
C ASP A 2 -10.34 -12.99 9.66
N THR A 3 -11.28 -13.00 10.60
CA THR A 3 -12.41 -12.08 10.61
C THR A 3 -12.58 -11.50 12.02
N PHE A 4 -13.09 -10.28 12.07
CA PHE A 4 -13.50 -9.65 13.33
C PHE A 4 -14.72 -8.76 13.10
N MET A 5 -15.34 -8.27 14.17
CA MET A 5 -16.55 -7.47 14.13
C MET A 5 -16.25 -6.00 14.44
N ILE A 6 -16.92 -5.10 13.72
CA ILE A 6 -17.03 -3.68 14.07
C ILE A 6 -18.54 -3.41 14.19
N GLY A 7 -19.06 -3.36 15.41
CA GLY A 7 -20.50 -3.40 15.61
C GLY A 7 -21.10 -4.66 14.99
N ASP A 8 -22.07 -4.49 14.09
CA ASP A 8 -22.73 -5.58 13.36
C ASP A 8 -22.06 -5.93 12.02
N LEU A 9 -20.95 -5.24 11.67
CA LEU A 9 -20.25 -5.47 10.42
C LEU A 9 -19.15 -6.51 10.59
N THR A 10 -19.16 -7.54 9.74
CA THR A 10 -18.06 -8.51 9.64
C THR A 10 -16.94 -7.95 8.76
N VAL A 11 -15.75 -7.86 9.33
CA VAL A 11 -14.52 -7.46 8.61
C VAL A 11 -13.71 -8.71 8.28
N LYS A 12 -13.42 -8.92 7.00
CA LYS A 12 -12.52 -9.99 6.53
C LYS A 12 -11.13 -9.42 6.30
N VAL A 13 -10.13 -10.01 6.94
CA VAL A 13 -8.72 -9.67 6.73
C VAL A 13 -8.21 -10.39 5.48
N MET A 14 -7.66 -9.63 4.55
CA MET A 14 -7.08 -10.13 3.30
C MET A 14 -5.58 -9.83 3.29
N PRO A 15 -4.67 -10.81 3.49
CA PRO A 15 -3.24 -10.58 3.32
C PRO A 15 -2.91 -10.15 1.89
N THR A 16 -2.22 -9.02 1.77
CA THR A 16 -1.84 -8.40 0.49
C THR A 16 -0.36 -7.97 0.51
N PRO A 17 0.57 -8.91 0.78
CA PRO A 17 1.99 -8.59 0.82
C PRO A 17 2.50 -8.07 -0.53
N GLY A 18 3.56 -7.26 -0.49
CA GLY A 18 4.23 -6.78 -1.70
C GLY A 18 4.82 -5.39 -1.55
N HIS A 19 4.07 -4.39 -1.09
CA HIS A 19 4.63 -3.12 -0.64
C HIS A 19 5.50 -3.34 0.60
N THR A 20 4.95 -4.04 1.58
CA THR A 20 5.67 -4.65 2.69
C THR A 20 5.20 -6.09 2.91
N PRO A 21 5.96 -6.94 3.64
CA PRO A 21 5.52 -8.32 3.93
C PRO A 21 4.24 -8.41 4.76
N ALA A 22 3.94 -7.37 5.54
CA ALA A 22 2.85 -7.36 6.51
C ALA A 22 1.57 -6.66 6.00
N CYS A 23 1.54 -6.18 4.75
CA CYS A 23 0.38 -5.47 4.21
C CYS A 23 -0.86 -6.35 4.22
N ILE A 24 -1.98 -5.76 4.63
CA ILE A 24 -3.31 -6.36 4.66
C ILE A 24 -4.35 -5.38 4.11
N CYS A 25 -5.43 -5.91 3.59
CA CYS A 25 -6.64 -5.17 3.23
C CYS A 25 -7.80 -5.64 4.09
N TYR A 26 -8.80 -4.79 4.26
CA TYR A 26 -10.02 -5.11 5.00
C TYR A 26 -11.23 -5.07 4.07
N LEU A 27 -11.90 -6.19 3.92
CA LEU A 27 -13.13 -6.30 3.13
C LEU A 27 -14.35 -6.30 4.07
N ILE A 28 -15.28 -5.39 3.82
CA ILE A 28 -16.54 -5.22 4.56
C ILE A 28 -17.65 -5.12 3.52
N ASN A 29 -18.50 -6.15 3.44
CA ASN A 29 -19.54 -6.25 2.43
C ASN A 29 -18.97 -6.08 1.01
N ASP A 30 -19.38 -5.04 0.29
CA ASP A 30 -18.99 -4.64 -1.07
C ASP A 30 -17.86 -3.61 -1.11
N THR A 31 -17.20 -3.36 0.02
CA THR A 31 -16.18 -2.32 0.18
C THR A 31 -14.87 -2.90 0.69
N VAL A 32 -13.74 -2.52 0.11
CA VAL A 32 -12.39 -2.94 0.54
C VAL A 32 -11.50 -1.73 0.79
N PHE A 33 -10.85 -1.71 1.96
CA PHE A 33 -9.81 -0.74 2.33
C PHE A 33 -8.47 -1.35 1.99
N VAL A 34 -7.78 -0.77 0.99
CA VAL A 34 -6.68 -1.46 0.31
C VAL A 34 -5.29 -1.13 0.85
N GLY A 35 -5.18 -0.17 1.80
CA GLY A 35 -3.89 0.26 2.31
C GLY A 35 -2.93 0.65 1.18
N ASP A 36 -1.62 0.44 1.39
CA ASP A 36 -0.60 0.66 0.37
C ASP A 36 -0.44 -0.57 -0.55
N THR A 37 -1.52 -0.97 -1.23
CA THR A 37 -1.49 -2.05 -2.21
C THR A 37 -1.74 -1.50 -3.62
N ILE A 38 -2.86 -0.83 -3.81
CA ILE A 38 -3.27 -0.22 -5.07
C ILE A 38 -3.79 1.19 -4.79
N PHE A 39 -3.53 2.12 -5.70
CA PHE A 39 -3.97 3.51 -5.60
C PHE A 39 -5.05 3.82 -6.63
N LEU A 40 -5.45 5.08 -6.74
CA LEU A 40 -6.36 5.51 -7.80
C LEU A 40 -5.81 5.14 -9.18
N PRO A 41 -6.67 4.89 -10.17
CA PRO A 41 -6.24 4.43 -11.50
C PRO A 41 -5.11 5.24 -12.13
N HIS A 42 -5.12 6.56 -11.99
CA HIS A 42 -4.10 7.46 -12.52
C HIS A 42 -2.76 7.42 -11.76
N LEU A 43 -2.74 6.90 -10.54
CA LEU A 43 -1.52 6.76 -9.70
C LEU A 43 -0.89 5.36 -9.81
N GLY A 44 -1.72 4.34 -10.04
CA GLY A 44 -1.28 2.96 -10.24
C GLY A 44 -1.21 2.15 -8.95
N THR A 45 -0.03 1.70 -8.54
CA THR A 45 0.18 0.81 -7.40
C THR A 45 1.31 1.31 -6.50
N ALA A 46 1.35 0.83 -5.26
CA ALA A 46 2.44 1.15 -4.34
C ALA A 46 3.81 0.71 -4.87
N ARG A 47 4.86 1.30 -4.34
CA ARG A 47 6.25 0.83 -4.54
C ARG A 47 6.47 -0.50 -3.82
N ALA A 48 7.42 -1.28 -4.31
CA ALA A 48 7.70 -2.63 -3.79
C ALA A 48 9.18 -2.85 -3.43
N ASP A 49 9.95 -1.78 -3.32
CA ASP A 49 11.40 -1.78 -3.05
C ASP A 49 11.77 -1.53 -1.58
N PHE A 50 10.79 -1.53 -0.69
CA PHE A 50 11.06 -1.51 0.75
C PHE A 50 11.60 -2.86 1.24
N PRO A 51 12.31 -2.90 2.37
CA PRO A 51 12.83 -4.15 2.94
C PRO A 51 11.75 -5.22 3.06
N GLY A 52 11.95 -6.36 2.37
CA GLY A 52 10.98 -7.44 2.28
C GLY A 52 9.83 -7.20 1.31
N GLY A 53 9.81 -6.07 0.60
CA GLY A 53 8.88 -5.81 -0.50
C GLY A 53 9.18 -6.65 -1.75
N SER A 54 8.19 -6.83 -2.62
CA SER A 54 8.32 -7.62 -3.85
C SER A 54 7.25 -7.23 -4.86
N SER A 55 7.68 -6.84 -6.05
CA SER A 55 6.74 -6.53 -7.15
C SER A 55 5.94 -7.75 -7.60
N GLU A 56 6.50 -8.96 -7.48
CA GLU A 56 5.78 -10.21 -7.75
C GLU A 56 4.67 -10.46 -6.73
N MET A 57 4.97 -10.36 -5.44
CA MET A 57 3.98 -10.50 -4.38
C MET A 57 2.89 -9.43 -4.50
N LEU A 58 3.28 -8.19 -4.81
CA LEU A 58 2.34 -7.10 -5.01
C LEU A 58 1.39 -7.35 -6.19
N TYR A 59 1.90 -7.85 -7.31
CA TYR A 59 1.07 -8.26 -8.44
C TYR A 59 0.02 -9.31 -8.02
N ASN A 60 0.45 -10.39 -7.35
CA ASN A 60 -0.44 -11.45 -6.91
C ASN A 60 -1.51 -10.93 -5.92
N SER A 61 -1.12 -10.02 -5.03
CA SER A 61 -2.04 -9.36 -4.09
C SER A 61 -3.08 -8.49 -4.81
N ILE A 62 -2.65 -7.74 -5.83
CA ILE A 62 -3.55 -6.93 -6.64
C ILE A 62 -4.51 -7.82 -7.44
N GLN A 63 -4.05 -8.91 -8.06
CA GLN A 63 -4.93 -9.84 -8.77
C GLN A 63 -6.01 -10.42 -7.86
N LYS A 64 -5.68 -10.69 -6.59
CA LYS A 64 -6.65 -11.11 -5.59
C LYS A 64 -7.72 -10.04 -5.32
N LEU A 65 -7.34 -8.76 -5.26
CA LEU A 65 -8.29 -7.65 -5.14
C LEU A 65 -9.14 -7.49 -6.41
N LEU A 66 -8.53 -7.59 -7.58
CA LEU A 66 -9.22 -7.50 -8.87
C LEU A 66 -10.13 -8.71 -9.15
N SER A 67 -10.03 -9.80 -8.40
CA SER A 67 -10.97 -10.93 -8.47
C SER A 67 -12.28 -10.71 -7.71
N LEU A 68 -12.40 -9.62 -6.94
CA LEU A 68 -13.64 -9.19 -6.33
C LEU A 68 -14.66 -8.74 -7.40
N PRO A 69 -15.96 -8.69 -7.06
CA PRO A 69 -16.99 -8.17 -7.98
C PRO A 69 -16.64 -6.79 -8.53
N ASP A 70 -17.01 -6.52 -9.77
CA ASP A 70 -16.66 -5.29 -10.48
C ASP A 70 -17.15 -4.00 -9.78
N GLU A 71 -18.26 -4.09 -9.07
CA GLU A 71 -18.89 -3.00 -8.32
C GLU A 71 -18.24 -2.77 -6.95
N THR A 72 -17.35 -3.67 -6.50
CA THR A 72 -16.68 -3.50 -5.20
C THR A 72 -15.92 -2.18 -5.16
N ILE A 73 -16.19 -1.39 -4.12
CA ILE A 73 -15.55 -0.09 -3.91
C ILE A 73 -14.22 -0.30 -3.19
N MET A 74 -13.15 0.18 -3.78
CA MET A 74 -11.81 0.22 -3.18
C MET A 74 -11.53 1.61 -2.60
N TYR A 75 -11.38 1.71 -1.27
CA TYR A 75 -10.89 2.92 -0.62
C TYR A 75 -9.37 2.88 -0.53
N VAL A 76 -8.74 3.87 -1.17
CA VAL A 76 -7.28 4.06 -1.18
C VAL A 76 -6.83 4.95 -0.02
N CYS A 77 -5.58 4.79 0.41
CA CYS A 77 -5.01 5.58 1.52
C CYS A 77 -4.30 6.86 1.05
N HIS A 78 -3.94 6.96 -0.23
CA HIS A 78 -3.24 8.10 -0.79
C HIS A 78 -3.86 8.57 -2.09
N ASP A 79 -3.93 9.89 -2.25
CA ASP A 79 -4.14 10.57 -3.50
C ASP A 79 -3.16 11.75 -3.61
N TYR A 80 -2.70 12.02 -4.81
CA TYR A 80 -1.79 13.12 -5.14
C TYR A 80 -2.37 13.90 -6.33
N PRO A 81 -3.49 14.62 -6.12
CA PRO A 81 -4.17 15.32 -7.21
C PRO A 81 -3.28 16.42 -7.79
N GLU A 82 -3.45 16.67 -9.08
CA GLU A 82 -2.85 17.84 -9.72
C GLU A 82 -3.42 19.13 -9.14
N GLN A 83 -2.67 20.23 -9.27
CA GLN A 83 -3.10 21.51 -8.74
C GLN A 83 -4.44 21.93 -9.35
N GLY A 84 -5.42 22.19 -8.48
CA GLY A 84 -6.78 22.57 -8.87
C GLY A 84 -7.76 21.39 -9.02
N CYS A 85 -7.32 20.15 -8.82
CA CYS A 85 -8.19 18.98 -8.76
C CYS A 85 -8.59 18.67 -7.32
N GLU A 86 -9.85 18.27 -7.11
CA GLU A 86 -10.32 17.79 -5.82
C GLU A 86 -9.75 16.39 -5.52
N PRO A 87 -9.32 16.13 -4.27
CA PRO A 87 -8.84 14.81 -3.88
C PRO A 87 -9.94 13.75 -3.99
N ALA A 88 -9.57 12.56 -4.44
CA ALA A 88 -10.44 11.39 -4.48
C ALA A 88 -9.90 10.29 -3.56
N CYS A 89 -10.78 9.43 -3.05
CA CYS A 89 -10.39 8.39 -2.10
C CYS A 89 -10.86 6.99 -2.49
N LYS A 90 -11.59 6.84 -3.60
CA LYS A 90 -12.16 5.55 -4.00
C LYS A 90 -12.22 5.37 -5.51
N ALA A 91 -12.17 4.11 -5.93
CA ALA A 91 -12.45 3.65 -7.27
C ALA A 91 -13.10 2.27 -7.20
N THR A 92 -13.81 1.83 -8.22
CA THR A 92 -14.35 0.48 -8.30
C THR A 92 -13.31 -0.52 -8.83
N VAL A 93 -13.53 -1.81 -8.60
CA VAL A 93 -12.72 -2.88 -9.20
C VAL A 93 -12.76 -2.77 -10.73
N CYS A 94 -13.93 -2.46 -11.31
CA CYS A 94 -14.09 -2.24 -12.74
C CYS A 94 -13.19 -1.10 -13.26
N GLU A 95 -13.17 0.04 -12.59
CA GLU A 95 -12.30 1.17 -12.95
C GLU A 95 -10.81 0.80 -12.87
N GLN A 96 -10.41 0.06 -11.83
CA GLN A 96 -9.03 -0.43 -11.70
C GLN A 96 -8.65 -1.35 -12.86
N LYS A 97 -9.51 -2.33 -13.21
CA LYS A 97 -9.27 -3.24 -14.34
C LYS A 97 -9.11 -2.51 -15.67
N ASN A 98 -9.90 -1.47 -15.88
CA ASN A 98 -9.96 -0.78 -17.17
C ASN A 98 -8.91 0.31 -17.34
N SER A 99 -8.60 1.06 -16.28
CA SER A 99 -7.88 2.33 -16.42
C SER A 99 -6.66 2.49 -15.52
N ASN A 100 -6.36 1.54 -14.61
CA ASN A 100 -5.17 1.67 -13.79
C ASN A 100 -3.90 1.60 -14.65
N ILE A 101 -3.09 2.66 -14.58
CA ILE A 101 -1.87 2.84 -15.42
C ILE A 101 -0.80 1.76 -15.23
N MET A 102 -0.82 1.04 -14.10
CA MET A 102 0.17 0.01 -13.79
C MET A 102 -0.33 -1.41 -14.01
N ILE A 103 -1.63 -1.65 -13.82
CA ILE A 103 -2.20 -3.00 -13.76
C ILE A 103 -3.47 -3.16 -14.62
N GLY A 104 -4.02 -2.07 -15.14
CA GLY A 104 -5.22 -2.10 -15.96
C GLY A 104 -5.02 -2.81 -17.31
N GLN A 105 -6.12 -3.07 -18.02
CA GLN A 105 -6.12 -3.69 -19.35
C GLN A 105 -5.42 -5.06 -19.40
N SER A 106 -5.55 -5.85 -18.32
CA SER A 106 -5.00 -7.21 -18.22
C SER A 106 -3.48 -7.28 -18.42
N ILE A 107 -2.75 -6.30 -17.92
CA ILE A 107 -1.28 -6.32 -17.93
C ILE A 107 -0.80 -7.61 -17.25
N ASP A 108 0.05 -8.39 -17.95
CA ASP A 108 0.63 -9.61 -17.42
C ASP A 108 1.67 -9.35 -16.32
N LYS A 109 1.99 -10.38 -15.57
CA LYS A 109 2.87 -10.31 -14.41
C LYS A 109 4.28 -9.81 -14.76
N GLU A 110 4.85 -10.29 -15.85
CA GLU A 110 6.22 -9.94 -16.25
C GLU A 110 6.30 -8.46 -16.64
N THR A 111 5.35 -7.99 -17.44
CA THR A 111 5.22 -6.59 -17.83
C THR A 111 5.02 -5.67 -16.62
N TYR A 112 4.15 -6.07 -15.68
CA TYR A 112 3.94 -5.33 -14.44
C TYR A 112 5.22 -5.23 -13.62
N MET A 113 5.89 -6.35 -13.36
CA MET A 113 7.13 -6.39 -12.57
C MET A 113 8.22 -5.51 -13.21
N LYS A 114 8.38 -5.56 -14.52
CA LYS A 114 9.32 -4.71 -15.25
C LYS A 114 9.02 -3.23 -15.07
N LYS A 115 7.76 -2.83 -15.23
CA LYS A 115 7.31 -1.44 -15.02
C LYS A 115 7.52 -1.00 -13.57
N ARG A 116 7.10 -1.83 -12.59
CA ARG A 116 7.20 -1.51 -11.17
C ARG A 116 8.64 -1.35 -10.73
N ASN A 117 9.49 -2.31 -11.05
CA ASN A 117 10.91 -2.28 -10.70
C ASN A 117 11.65 -1.10 -11.37
N ALA A 118 11.30 -0.76 -12.61
CA ALA A 118 11.87 0.40 -13.29
C ALA A 118 11.48 1.71 -12.60
N ARG A 119 10.19 1.84 -12.24
CA ARG A 119 9.69 3.03 -11.52
C ARG A 119 10.30 3.13 -10.12
N ASP A 120 10.40 2.04 -9.39
CA ASP A 120 10.96 2.04 -8.02
C ASP A 120 12.42 2.50 -8.01
N LYS A 121 13.23 2.06 -8.97
CA LYS A 121 14.62 2.52 -9.13
C LYS A 121 14.76 4.03 -9.34
N SER A 122 13.73 4.70 -9.84
CA SER A 122 13.73 6.15 -10.05
C SER A 122 13.24 6.95 -8.84
N LEU A 123 12.71 6.28 -7.82
CA LEU A 123 12.17 6.93 -6.64
C LEU A 123 13.26 7.15 -5.58
N ALA A 124 13.28 8.35 -5.00
CA ALA A 124 14.11 8.62 -3.85
C ALA A 124 13.64 7.83 -2.62
N VAL A 125 14.56 7.51 -1.72
CA VAL A 125 14.22 6.96 -0.40
C VAL A 125 13.36 7.99 0.35
N PRO A 126 12.23 7.57 0.96
CA PRO A 126 11.41 8.50 1.71
C PRO A 126 12.19 9.16 2.85
N LYS A 127 12.13 10.48 2.93
CA LYS A 127 12.89 11.28 3.93
C LYS A 127 12.64 10.84 5.38
N LEU A 128 11.44 10.38 5.67
CA LEU A 128 11.03 9.96 7.02
C LEU A 128 11.13 8.45 7.25
N LEU A 129 11.67 7.67 6.32
CA LEU A 129 11.72 6.20 6.45
C LEU A 129 12.35 5.75 7.77
N LEU A 130 13.57 6.21 8.06
CA LEU A 130 14.30 5.80 9.27
C LEU A 130 13.63 6.27 10.58
N PRO A 131 13.22 7.54 10.72
CA PRO A 131 12.48 7.97 11.91
C PRO A 131 11.14 7.22 12.06
N SER A 132 10.38 7.05 10.97
CA SER A 132 9.07 6.37 11.01
C SER A 132 9.18 4.92 11.47
N ILE A 133 10.16 4.15 10.96
CA ILE A 133 10.37 2.76 11.39
C ILE A 133 10.59 2.68 12.90
N GLN A 134 11.44 3.53 13.46
CA GLN A 134 11.77 3.50 14.88
C GLN A 134 10.57 3.83 15.77
N VAL A 135 9.75 4.79 15.35
CA VAL A 135 8.54 5.17 16.08
C VAL A 135 7.44 4.11 15.94
N ASN A 136 7.24 3.58 14.73
CA ASN A 136 6.18 2.63 14.45
C ASN A 136 6.37 1.27 15.13
N ILE A 137 7.60 0.74 15.20
CA ILE A 137 7.85 -0.52 15.92
C ILE A 137 7.66 -0.41 17.44
N GLN A 138 7.57 0.79 17.97
CA GLN A 138 7.32 1.09 19.38
C GLN A 138 5.91 1.67 19.61
N ALA A 139 5.00 1.45 18.66
CA ALA A 139 3.61 1.91 18.74
C ALA A 139 3.46 3.42 19.03
N GLY A 140 4.37 4.24 18.51
CA GLY A 140 4.37 5.69 18.67
C GLY A 140 5.21 6.21 19.84
N GLU A 141 5.77 5.33 20.67
CA GLU A 141 6.64 5.76 21.76
C GLU A 141 8.04 6.11 21.25
N LEU A 142 8.66 7.11 21.88
CA LEU A 142 10.03 7.51 21.60
C LEU A 142 11.01 6.88 22.62
N MET A 143 12.13 6.38 22.13
CA MET A 143 13.23 5.96 23.00
C MET A 143 13.76 7.16 23.79
N LYS A 144 14.03 6.94 25.07
CA LYS A 144 14.61 7.96 25.95
C LYS A 144 15.94 7.47 26.52
N ASP A 145 16.87 8.38 26.75
CA ASP A 145 18.07 8.11 27.49
C ASP A 145 17.85 8.16 29.02
N THR A 146 18.90 7.98 29.79
CA THR A 146 18.86 7.99 31.26
C THR A 146 18.46 9.33 31.84
N SER A 147 18.56 10.43 31.08
CA SER A 147 18.12 11.77 31.48
C SER A 147 16.65 12.05 31.14
N GLY A 148 15.98 11.16 30.40
CA GLY A 148 14.62 11.30 29.90
C GLY A 148 14.54 12.04 28.57
N GLN A 149 15.67 12.38 27.92
CA GLN A 149 15.70 13.01 26.62
C GLN A 149 15.32 12.00 25.52
N ALA A 150 14.30 12.34 24.72
CA ALA A 150 13.90 11.53 23.57
C ALA A 150 14.89 11.67 22.40
N TYR A 151 15.15 10.56 21.70
CA TYR A 151 16.04 10.54 20.54
C TYR A 151 15.64 9.45 19.52
N LEU A 152 16.18 9.58 18.31
CA LEU A 152 16.15 8.56 17.27
C LEU A 152 17.57 8.11 16.95
N LYS A 153 17.77 6.80 16.76
CA LYS A 153 19.07 6.23 16.33
C LYS A 153 19.17 6.30 14.81
N ILE A 154 20.25 6.88 14.32
CA ILE A 154 20.53 6.92 12.88
C ILE A 154 21.69 5.96 12.61
N PRO A 155 21.49 4.90 11.81
CA PRO A 155 22.57 4.01 11.43
C PRO A 155 23.57 4.75 10.52
N LEU A 156 24.86 4.65 10.83
CA LEU A 156 25.91 5.19 9.99
C LEU A 156 26.34 4.15 8.94
N ASN A 157 26.62 4.60 7.73
CA ASN A 157 27.11 3.76 6.60
C ASN A 157 26.17 2.60 6.22
N LYS A 158 24.85 2.78 6.34
CA LYS A 158 23.82 1.79 6.01
C LYS A 158 22.75 2.32 5.04
N LEU A 159 22.98 3.47 4.45
CA LEU A 159 22.14 4.12 3.43
C LEU A 159 22.85 4.13 2.10
#